data_df16d417c8b29cbe45facdc70e565893
#
_entry.id   df16d417c8b29cbe45facdc70e565893
#
_cell.length_a   1.000
_cell.length_b   1.000
_cell.length_c   1.000
_cell.angle_alpha   90.00
_cell.angle_beta   90.00
_cell.angle_gamma   90.00
#
_symmetry.space_group_name_H-M   'P 1'
#
loop_
_entity.id
_entity.type
_entity.pdbx_description
1 polymer ?
#
loop_
_entity_poly.entity_id
_entity_poly.type
_entity_poly.pdbx_seq_one_letter_code
_entity_poly.pdbx_strand_id
1 'polypeptide(L)'
;MRVRDYECDIQGIVNNANYFHYFEACRHEFIESRGVEFADLHRRGIDVVVAQAELKFKRSLQPRDYFEVRLAMEKRGLRYSFLQEIVRSVDPVRAATDPSYAKEQICVRAQTDIVSVVNGRLADCAELNEKFGL
;
A
#
# COMPACT_ATOMS: atom_id res chain seq x y z
N MET A 1 -6.47 -4.75 -9.37
CA MET A 1 -5.32 -5.61 -9.75
C MET A 1 -5.76 -7.07 -9.80
N ARG A 2 -4.96 -7.90 -10.44
CA ARG A 2 -5.21 -9.34 -10.52
C ARG A 2 -3.94 -10.09 -10.15
N VAL A 3 -4.06 -11.14 -9.33
CA VAL A 3 -2.93 -11.98 -8.92
C VAL A 3 -2.38 -12.75 -10.14
N ARG A 4 -1.08 -12.67 -10.35
CA ARG A 4 -0.35 -13.41 -11.39
C ARG A 4 0.23 -14.69 -10.78
N ASP A 5 0.35 -15.74 -11.59
CA ASP A 5 0.83 -17.03 -11.10
C ASP A 5 2.23 -16.96 -10.47
N TYR A 6 3.13 -16.14 -11.04
CA TYR A 6 4.48 -15.99 -10.51
C TYR A 6 4.54 -15.23 -9.17
N GLU A 7 3.46 -14.59 -8.77
CA GLU A 7 3.37 -13.93 -7.46
C GLU A 7 3.00 -14.90 -6.34
N CYS A 8 2.68 -16.13 -6.69
CA CYS A 8 2.31 -17.18 -5.77
C CYS A 8 3.51 -18.09 -5.45
N ASP A 9 3.48 -18.64 -4.25
CA ASP A 9 4.47 -19.61 -3.81
C ASP A 9 4.05 -21.03 -4.17
N ILE A 10 4.84 -22.00 -3.71
CA ILE A 10 4.59 -23.42 -3.95
C ILE A 10 3.27 -23.93 -3.34
N GLN A 11 2.68 -23.21 -2.40
CA GLN A 11 1.38 -23.50 -1.80
C GLN A 11 0.21 -23.00 -2.65
N GLY A 12 0.48 -22.28 -3.74
CA GLY A 12 -0.54 -21.71 -4.63
C GLY A 12 -1.24 -20.48 -4.05
N ILE A 13 -0.60 -19.76 -3.14
CA ILE A 13 -1.09 -18.49 -2.58
C ILE A 13 -0.06 -17.40 -2.79
N VAL A 14 -0.50 -16.15 -2.77
CA VAL A 14 0.41 -15.01 -2.92
C VAL A 14 1.47 -15.01 -1.83
N ASN A 15 2.73 -14.91 -2.23
CA ASN A 15 3.86 -14.80 -1.32
C ASN A 15 3.76 -13.50 -0.50
N ASN A 16 4.09 -13.56 0.79
CA ASN A 16 3.99 -12.41 1.70
C ASN A 16 4.76 -11.19 1.20
N ALA A 17 5.90 -11.36 0.55
CA ALA A 17 6.68 -10.26 -0.01
C ALA A 17 5.89 -9.44 -1.05
N ASN A 18 4.98 -10.08 -1.79
CA ASN A 18 4.18 -9.40 -2.80
C ASN A 18 3.13 -8.47 -2.20
N TYR A 19 2.63 -8.75 -1.00
CA TYR A 19 1.73 -7.82 -0.32
C TYR A 19 2.42 -6.49 -0.01
N PHE A 20 3.67 -6.51 0.40
CA PHE A 20 4.47 -5.29 0.57
C PHE A 20 4.58 -4.51 -0.74
N HIS A 21 4.82 -5.20 -1.84
CA HIS A 21 4.90 -4.58 -3.17
C HIS A 21 3.56 -3.96 -3.60
N TYR A 22 2.46 -4.62 -3.36
CA TYR A 22 1.14 -4.07 -3.68
C TYR A 22 0.87 -2.78 -2.89
N PHE A 23 1.17 -2.77 -1.61
CA PHE A 23 0.99 -1.58 -0.78
C PHE A 23 1.94 -0.45 -1.19
N GLU A 24 3.19 -0.76 -1.46
CA GLU A 24 4.18 0.21 -1.91
C GLU A 24 3.76 0.85 -3.24
N ALA A 25 3.36 0.04 -4.21
CA ALA A 25 2.90 0.53 -5.50
C ALA A 25 1.71 1.49 -5.34
N CYS A 26 0.77 1.14 -4.49
CA CYS A 26 -0.39 1.99 -4.20
C CYS A 26 0.02 3.32 -3.57
N ARG A 27 0.93 3.31 -2.59
CA ARG A 27 1.44 4.54 -1.97
C ARG A 27 2.18 5.43 -2.96
N HIS A 28 3.04 4.86 -3.79
CA HIS A 28 3.78 5.60 -4.80
C HIS A 28 2.84 6.26 -5.81
N GLU A 29 1.84 5.53 -6.27
CA GLU A 29 0.84 6.06 -7.18
C GLU A 29 0.07 7.23 -6.56
N PHE A 30 -0.33 7.11 -5.31
CA PHE A 30 -0.97 8.19 -4.58
C PHE A 30 -0.06 9.41 -4.44
N ILE A 31 1.19 9.21 -4.02
CA ILE A 31 2.15 10.30 -3.81
C ILE A 31 2.46 11.00 -5.12
N GLU A 32 2.66 10.26 -6.20
CA GLU A 32 2.86 10.84 -7.52
C GLU A 32 1.64 11.63 -8.00
N SER A 33 0.43 11.14 -7.71
CA SER A 33 -0.81 11.83 -8.07
C SER A 33 -0.95 13.20 -7.39
N ARG A 34 -0.22 13.41 -6.29
CA ARG A 34 -0.17 14.68 -5.57
C ARG A 34 0.96 15.61 -6.05
N GLY A 35 1.61 15.25 -7.14
CA GLY A 35 2.66 16.07 -7.74
C GLY A 35 4.01 15.97 -7.02
N VAL A 36 4.25 14.91 -6.28
CA VAL A 36 5.53 14.66 -5.59
C VAL A 36 6.43 13.83 -6.49
N GLU A 37 7.61 14.35 -6.80
CA GLU A 37 8.66 13.63 -7.51
C GLU A 37 9.83 13.36 -6.57
N PHE A 38 10.04 12.10 -6.22
CA PHE A 38 11.09 11.72 -5.27
C PHE A 38 12.50 12.10 -5.73
N ALA A 39 12.79 11.97 -7.01
CA ALA A 39 14.09 12.33 -7.56
C ALA A 39 14.38 13.83 -7.40
N ASP A 40 13.37 14.68 -7.61
CA ASP A 40 13.48 16.12 -7.41
C ASP A 40 13.70 16.46 -5.93
N LEU A 41 12.92 15.85 -5.04
CA LEU A 41 13.08 16.05 -3.60
C LEU A 41 14.49 15.66 -3.14
N HIS A 42 14.96 14.49 -3.59
CA HIS A 42 16.30 14.02 -3.23
C HIS A 42 17.40 14.98 -3.64
N ARG A 43 17.31 15.56 -4.85
CA ARG A 43 18.27 16.58 -5.31
C ARG A 43 18.28 17.81 -4.42
N ARG A 44 17.16 18.12 -3.78
CA ARG A 44 17.02 19.27 -2.87
C ARG A 44 17.30 18.90 -1.40
N GLY A 45 17.80 17.69 -1.14
CA GLY A 45 18.12 17.20 0.20
C GLY A 45 16.93 16.72 1.02
N ILE A 46 15.82 16.39 0.35
CA ILE A 46 14.60 15.88 1.01
C ILE A 46 14.38 14.43 0.61
N ASP A 47 14.37 13.55 1.59
CA ASP A 47 14.07 12.15 1.40
C ASP A 47 12.84 11.75 2.19
N VAL A 48 12.07 10.82 1.65
CA VAL A 48 10.91 10.24 2.32
C VAL A 48 11.21 8.77 2.57
N VAL A 49 11.23 8.38 3.84
CA VAL A 49 11.63 7.04 4.25
C VAL A 49 10.57 6.38 5.12
N VAL A 50 10.48 5.06 5.04
CA VAL A 50 9.60 4.28 5.90
C VAL A 50 10.21 4.20 7.30
N ALA A 51 9.48 4.68 8.29
CA ALA A 51 9.86 4.60 9.70
C ALA A 51 9.35 3.31 10.35
N GLN A 52 8.16 2.87 9.95
CA GLN A 52 7.52 1.68 10.53
C GLN A 52 6.50 1.14 9.53
N ALA A 53 6.38 -0.18 9.47
CA ALA A 53 5.33 -0.84 8.70
C ALA A 53 4.81 -2.04 9.50
N GLU A 54 3.49 -2.16 9.58
CA GLU A 54 2.81 -3.26 10.23
C GLU A 54 1.76 -3.80 9.28
N LEU A 55 1.79 -5.11 9.03
CA LEU A 55 0.81 -5.81 8.21
C LEU A 55 0.11 -6.86 9.06
N LYS A 56 -1.22 -6.92 8.90
CA LYS A 56 -2.05 -7.97 9.52
C LYS A 56 -2.67 -8.80 8.41
N PHE A 57 -2.27 -10.06 8.35
CA PHE A 57 -2.74 -11.02 7.35
C PHE A 57 -3.99 -11.73 7.87
N LYS A 58 -5.08 -11.60 7.12
CA LYS A 58 -6.38 -12.20 7.48
C LYS A 58 -6.74 -13.35 6.56
N ARG A 59 -6.51 -13.18 5.27
CA ARG A 59 -6.78 -14.17 4.22
C ARG A 59 -5.71 -14.06 3.15
N SER A 60 -5.37 -15.17 2.51
CA SER A 60 -4.45 -15.18 1.39
C SER A 60 -5.17 -14.95 0.07
N LEU A 61 -4.55 -14.17 -0.81
CA LEU A 61 -4.95 -14.11 -2.20
C LEU A 61 -4.47 -15.35 -2.94
N GLN A 62 -5.25 -15.78 -3.91
CA GLN A 62 -4.97 -16.93 -4.76
C GLN A 62 -4.72 -16.49 -6.21
N PRO A 63 -4.16 -17.37 -7.05
CA PRO A 63 -3.97 -17.05 -8.46
C PRO A 63 -5.27 -16.58 -9.10
N ARG A 64 -5.15 -15.55 -9.93
CA ARG A 64 -6.26 -14.95 -10.68
C ARG A 64 -7.34 -14.29 -9.83
N ASP A 65 -7.15 -14.12 -8.53
CA ASP A 65 -8.03 -13.27 -7.74
C ASP A 65 -7.92 -11.82 -8.21
N TYR A 66 -9.08 -11.16 -8.29
CA TYR A 66 -9.14 -9.72 -8.47
C TYR A 66 -9.18 -9.06 -7.10
N PHE A 67 -8.47 -7.95 -6.96
CA PHE A 67 -8.42 -7.24 -5.70
C PHE A 67 -8.23 -5.74 -5.91
N GLU A 68 -8.60 -4.99 -4.88
CA GLU A 68 -8.34 -3.56 -4.79
C GLU A 68 -7.40 -3.29 -3.63
N VAL A 69 -6.57 -2.27 -3.78
CA VAL A 69 -5.79 -1.71 -2.68
C VAL A 69 -6.40 -0.35 -2.34
N ARG A 70 -6.90 -0.24 -1.13
CA ARG A 70 -7.51 0.99 -0.60
C ARG A 70 -6.51 1.71 0.28
N LEU A 71 -6.57 3.04 0.28
CA LEU A 71 -5.62 3.86 1.00
C LEU A 71 -6.33 5.04 1.65
N ALA A 72 -5.98 5.27 2.91
CA ALA A 72 -6.25 6.52 3.61
C ALA A 72 -4.95 6.99 4.25
N MET A 73 -4.80 8.29 4.43
CA MET A 73 -3.61 8.87 5.01
C MET A 73 -4.00 9.87 6.10
N GLU A 74 -3.23 9.89 7.17
CA GLU A 74 -3.36 10.91 8.22
C GLU A 74 -1.98 11.37 8.68
N LYS A 75 -1.92 12.60 9.13
CA LYS A 75 -0.70 13.17 9.70
C LYS A 75 -0.69 12.92 11.21
N ARG A 76 0.40 12.35 11.71
CA ARG A 76 0.62 12.11 13.14
C ARG A 76 1.98 12.63 13.56
N GLY A 77 2.05 13.84 14.13
CA GLY A 77 3.31 14.50 14.44
C GLY A 77 4.15 14.69 13.18
N LEU A 78 5.36 14.12 13.14
CA LEU A 78 6.23 14.14 11.99
C LEU A 78 5.97 13.03 10.99
N ARG A 79 5.03 12.12 11.29
CA ARG A 79 4.74 10.95 10.45
C ARG A 79 3.53 11.18 9.56
N TYR A 80 3.62 10.65 8.35
CA TYR A 80 2.47 10.42 7.49
C TYR A 80 2.10 8.96 7.63
N SER A 81 0.94 8.67 8.22
CA SER A 81 0.47 7.31 8.42
C SER A 81 -0.46 6.91 7.29
N PHE A 82 -0.05 5.93 6.51
CA PHE A 82 -0.86 5.33 5.46
C PHE A 82 -1.59 4.12 6.02
N LEU A 83 -2.91 4.16 5.96
CA LEU A 83 -3.77 3.05 6.34
C LEU A 83 -4.27 2.41 5.06
N GLN A 84 -3.92 1.17 4.84
CA GLN A 84 -4.20 0.48 3.60
C GLN A 84 -4.88 -0.86 3.84
N GLU A 85 -5.69 -1.28 2.87
CA GLU A 85 -6.33 -2.58 2.87
C GLU A 85 -6.22 -3.20 1.49
N ILE A 86 -5.97 -4.50 1.45
CA ILE A 86 -6.16 -5.31 0.25
C ILE A 86 -7.48 -6.02 0.40
N VAL A 87 -8.40 -5.76 -0.54
CA VAL A 87 -9.75 -6.30 -0.54
C VAL A 87 -9.95 -7.17 -1.79
N ARG A 88 -10.19 -8.46 -1.57
CA ARG A 88 -10.51 -9.37 -2.67
C ARG A 88 -11.90 -9.03 -3.20
N SER A 89 -11.99 -8.83 -4.50
CA SER A 89 -13.22 -8.45 -5.17
C SER A 89 -14.20 -9.63 -5.28
N VAL A 90 -15.47 -9.31 -5.40
CA VAL A 90 -16.50 -10.29 -5.76
C VAL A 90 -16.17 -10.91 -7.11
N ASP A 91 -16.35 -12.23 -7.22
CA ASP A 91 -16.20 -12.97 -8.46
C ASP A 91 -17.41 -13.91 -8.64
N PRO A 92 -18.41 -13.50 -9.43
CA PRO A 92 -19.63 -14.28 -9.60
C PRO A 92 -19.41 -15.65 -10.21
N VAL A 93 -18.41 -15.80 -11.07
CA VAL A 93 -18.08 -17.07 -11.71
C VAL A 93 -17.53 -18.06 -10.68
N ARG A 94 -16.60 -17.61 -9.84
CA ARG A 94 -16.01 -18.46 -8.79
C ARG A 94 -16.99 -18.70 -7.64
N ALA A 95 -17.92 -17.79 -7.39
CA ALA A 95 -18.92 -17.91 -6.35
C ALA A 95 -19.85 -19.14 -6.57
N ALA A 96 -19.96 -19.62 -7.79
CA ALA A 96 -20.76 -20.81 -8.09
C ALA A 96 -20.21 -22.08 -7.41
N THR A 97 -18.89 -22.15 -7.18
CA THR A 97 -18.22 -23.28 -6.52
C THR A 97 -17.65 -22.94 -5.14
N ASP A 98 -17.40 -21.65 -4.88
CA ASP A 98 -16.92 -21.16 -3.61
C ASP A 98 -17.73 -19.92 -3.19
N PRO A 99 -18.69 -20.08 -2.27
CA PRO A 99 -19.57 -18.98 -1.85
C PRO A 99 -18.87 -17.77 -1.26
N SER A 100 -17.60 -17.90 -0.79
CA SER A 100 -16.84 -16.79 -0.26
C SER A 100 -16.59 -15.70 -1.30
N TYR A 101 -16.62 -16.02 -2.58
CA TYR A 101 -16.46 -15.06 -3.67
C TYR A 101 -17.73 -14.23 -3.96
N ALA A 102 -18.82 -14.51 -3.27
CA ALA A 102 -20.03 -13.70 -3.40
C ALA A 102 -19.93 -12.35 -2.68
N LYS A 103 -18.96 -12.19 -1.80
CA LYS A 103 -18.72 -10.97 -1.03
C LYS A 103 -17.28 -10.54 -1.11
N GLU A 104 -17.04 -9.24 -0.96
CA GLU A 104 -15.70 -8.71 -0.75
C GLU A 104 -15.11 -9.27 0.55
N GLN A 105 -13.81 -9.55 0.53
CA GLN A 105 -13.08 -10.05 1.68
C GLN A 105 -11.84 -9.20 1.92
N ILE A 106 -11.67 -8.71 3.14
CA ILE A 106 -10.43 -8.04 3.53
C ILE A 106 -9.38 -9.11 3.74
N CYS A 107 -8.31 -9.04 2.95
CA CYS A 107 -7.22 -10.02 3.01
C CYS A 107 -6.09 -9.55 3.91
N VAL A 108 -5.67 -8.29 3.76
CA VAL A 108 -4.56 -7.73 4.52
C VAL A 108 -4.90 -6.30 4.90
N ARG A 109 -4.59 -5.93 6.14
CA ARG A 109 -4.57 -4.54 6.59
C ARG A 109 -3.14 -4.13 6.89
N ALA A 110 -2.79 -2.90 6.53
CA ALA A 110 -1.46 -2.37 6.75
C ALA A 110 -1.53 -0.94 7.29
N GLN A 111 -0.57 -0.64 8.15
CA GLN A 111 -0.24 0.74 8.52
C GLN A 111 1.23 0.94 8.22
N THR A 112 1.53 1.93 7.41
CA THR A 112 2.89 2.30 7.06
C THR A 112 3.09 3.77 7.39
N ASP A 113 4.04 4.03 8.27
CA ASP A 113 4.41 5.38 8.66
C ASP A 113 5.65 5.79 7.88
N ILE A 114 5.56 6.92 7.19
CA ILE A 114 6.70 7.53 6.52
C ILE A 114 7.05 8.86 7.18
N VAL A 115 8.31 9.22 7.07
CA VAL A 115 8.82 10.49 7.60
C VAL A 115 9.67 11.17 6.55
N SER A 116 9.74 12.50 6.64
CA SER A 116 10.66 13.27 5.82
C SER A 116 11.97 13.51 6.55
N VAL A 117 13.06 13.37 5.79
CA VAL A 117 14.41 13.63 6.24
C VAL A 117 14.96 14.78 5.38
N VAL A 118 15.24 15.90 6.03
CA VAL A 118 15.72 17.11 5.36
C VAL A 118 17.17 17.33 5.74
N ASN A 119 18.06 17.30 4.74
CA ASN A 119 19.51 17.44 4.95
C ASN A 119 20.05 16.49 6.04
N GLY A 120 19.59 15.24 6.00
CA GLY A 120 20.03 14.18 6.92
C GLY A 120 19.36 14.21 8.29
N ARG A 121 18.38 15.07 8.52
CA ARG A 121 17.68 15.17 9.80
C ARG A 121 16.18 14.96 9.65
N LEU A 122 15.61 14.27 10.60
CA LEU A 122 14.15 14.12 10.69
C LEU A 122 13.52 15.51 10.89
N ALA A 123 12.65 15.92 9.97
CA ALA A 123 12.01 17.21 10.02
C ALA A 123 10.65 17.19 9.35
N ASP A 124 9.78 18.11 9.75
CA ASP A 124 8.53 18.33 9.04
C ASP A 124 8.81 19.04 7.71
N CYS A 125 8.12 18.63 6.65
CA CYS A 125 8.27 19.21 5.33
C CYS A 125 6.99 19.94 4.92
N ALA A 126 7.01 21.27 4.94
CA ALA A 126 5.85 22.08 4.60
C ALA A 126 5.36 21.83 3.17
N GLU A 127 6.28 21.62 2.22
CA GLU A 127 5.94 21.31 0.83
C GLU A 127 5.15 20.02 0.70
N LEU A 128 5.57 18.97 1.40
CA LEU A 128 4.84 17.69 1.42
C LEU A 128 3.48 17.83 2.08
N ASN A 129 3.40 18.56 3.18
CA ASN A 129 2.12 18.82 3.86
C ASN A 129 1.14 19.49 2.91
N GLU A 130 1.58 20.50 2.18
CA GLU A 130 0.76 21.23 1.20
C GLU A 130 0.29 20.29 0.07
N LYS A 131 1.20 19.51 -0.52
CA LYS A 131 0.87 18.60 -1.61
C LYS A 131 -0.07 17.48 -1.19
N PHE A 132 -0.03 17.08 0.07
CA PHE A 132 -0.95 16.09 0.62
C PHE A 132 -2.28 16.70 1.10
N GLY A 133 -2.44 18.02 1.00
CA GLY A 133 -3.67 18.70 1.39
C GLY A 133 -3.86 18.85 2.90
N LEU A 134 -2.76 18.95 3.62
CA LEU A 134 -2.75 19.04 5.09
C LEU A 134 -2.54 20.47 5.56
#